data_9d0a1ce4aa2fae6cf2f98d69ac546a5b
#
_entry.id   9d0a1ce4aa2fae6cf2f98d69ac546a5b
#
_cell.length_a   1.000
_cell.length_b   1.000
_cell.length_c   1.000
_cell.angle_alpha   90.00
_cell.angle_beta   90.00
_cell.angle_gamma   90.00
#
_symmetry.space_group_name_H-M   'P 1'
#
loop_
_entity.id
_entity.type
_entity.pdbx_description
1 polymer ?
#
loop_
_entity_poly.entity_id
_entity_poly.type
_entity_poly.pdbx_seq_one_letter_code
_entity_poly.pdbx_strand_id
1 'polypeptide(L)'
;MYEFSTQLFNAKTYPLVVSMSWGWPEDWQCNITGCTTTQQSYAYVNKVNTEFIKIGLKGITLLAASGDQGATGDEDTTCDGQISNIFPGGSPWVTSVGATMLISSTEKAKRQSNQPPICQQ
;
A
#
# COMPACT_ATOMS: atom_id res chain seq x y z
N MET A 1 -1.16 11.87 3.86
CA MET A 1 -0.36 10.92 4.67
C MET A 1 0.70 11.61 5.53
N TYR A 2 1.50 12.50 4.99
CA TYR A 2 2.56 13.19 5.76
C TYR A 2 2.05 13.92 7.01
N GLU A 3 0.99 14.72 6.88
CA GLU A 3 0.38 15.43 8.00
C GLU A 3 -0.14 14.48 9.09
N PHE A 4 -0.85 13.42 8.68
CA PHE A 4 -1.30 12.37 9.59
C PHE A 4 -0.12 11.78 10.40
N SER A 5 0.96 11.41 9.73
CA SER A 5 2.14 10.82 10.38
C SER A 5 2.79 11.79 11.37
N THR A 6 2.91 13.07 11.00
CA THR A 6 3.47 14.10 11.85
C THR A 6 2.60 14.35 13.09
N GLN A 7 1.29 14.41 12.92
CA GLN A 7 0.33 14.56 14.02
C GLN A 7 0.37 13.36 14.96
N LEU A 8 0.40 12.14 14.43
CA LEU A 8 0.49 10.91 15.23
C LEU A 8 1.80 10.86 16.04
N PHE A 9 2.92 11.22 15.41
CA PHE A 9 4.20 11.28 16.12
C PHE A 9 4.20 12.30 17.27
N ASN A 10 3.59 13.47 17.06
CA ASN A 10 3.55 14.55 18.07
C ASN A 10 2.44 14.38 19.11
N ALA A 11 1.53 13.43 18.94
CA ALA A 11 0.42 13.21 19.86
C ALA A 11 0.93 12.81 21.26
N LYS A 12 0.34 13.43 22.30
CA LYS A 12 0.63 13.07 23.71
C LYS A 12 -0.01 11.73 24.09
N THR A 13 -1.19 11.43 23.55
CA THR A 13 -1.88 10.16 23.68
C THR A 13 -2.04 9.56 22.32
N TYR A 14 -1.64 8.31 22.12
CA TYR A 14 -1.62 7.66 20.82
C TYR A 14 -1.92 6.17 20.97
N PRO A 15 -2.49 5.53 19.93
CA PRO A 15 -2.69 4.09 19.88
C PRO A 15 -1.36 3.37 19.71
N LEU A 16 -1.24 2.15 20.20
CA LEU A 16 -0.07 1.29 19.95
C LEU A 16 -0.10 0.64 18.57
N VAL A 17 -1.29 0.55 17.96
CA VAL A 17 -1.49 -0.03 16.63
C VAL A 17 -2.37 0.91 15.82
N VAL A 18 -1.96 1.18 14.59
CA VAL A 18 -2.72 1.95 13.61
C VAL A 18 -2.93 1.11 12.38
N SER A 19 -4.17 0.96 11.94
CA SER A 19 -4.54 0.26 10.71
C SER A 19 -5.08 1.25 9.68
N MET A 20 -4.48 1.25 8.51
CA MET A 20 -4.79 2.18 7.42
C MET A 20 -5.44 1.40 6.27
N SER A 21 -6.77 1.54 6.11
CA SER A 21 -7.53 0.98 4.99
C SER A 21 -7.56 1.97 3.83
N TRP A 22 -6.38 2.43 3.42
CA TRP A 22 -6.20 3.40 2.35
C TRP A 22 -4.83 3.24 1.71
N GLY A 23 -4.76 3.43 0.41
CA GLY A 23 -3.51 3.43 -0.34
C GLY A 23 -3.68 4.08 -1.71
N TRP A 24 -2.56 4.45 -2.32
CA TRP A 24 -2.48 5.04 -3.65
C TRP A 24 -1.15 4.63 -4.30
N PRO A 25 -1.08 4.43 -5.63
CA PRO A 25 0.18 4.10 -6.30
C PRO A 25 1.31 5.06 -5.93
N GLU A 26 2.52 4.54 -5.78
CA GLU A 26 3.67 5.35 -5.31
C GLU A 26 4.02 6.48 -6.27
N ASP A 27 3.90 6.24 -7.56
CA ASP A 27 4.16 7.22 -8.62
C ASP A 27 3.04 8.25 -8.79
N TRP A 28 1.85 7.99 -8.24
CA TRP A 28 0.68 8.86 -8.28
C TRP A 28 0.49 9.77 -7.06
N GLN A 29 1.40 9.75 -6.10
CA GLN A 29 1.27 10.59 -4.90
C GLN A 29 1.16 12.09 -5.23
N CYS A 30 1.68 12.52 -6.37
CA CYS A 30 1.53 13.88 -6.89
C CYS A 30 0.08 14.29 -7.16
N ASN A 31 -0.79 13.36 -7.52
CA ASN A 31 -2.21 13.65 -7.73
C ASN A 31 -2.89 14.15 -6.44
N ILE A 32 -2.34 13.78 -5.29
CA ILE A 32 -2.85 14.17 -3.97
C ILE A 32 -2.11 15.42 -3.45
N THR A 33 -0.81 15.51 -3.70
CA THR A 33 0.05 16.56 -3.11
C THR A 33 0.22 17.77 -4.02
N GLY A 34 -0.30 17.72 -5.26
CA GLY A 34 -0.20 18.79 -6.23
C GLY A 34 1.17 18.96 -6.89
N CYS A 35 2.07 17.98 -6.73
CA CYS A 35 3.32 17.97 -7.49
C CYS A 35 3.07 17.49 -8.94
N THR A 36 4.06 17.61 -9.81
CA THR A 36 3.86 17.44 -11.26
C THR A 36 4.69 16.35 -11.91
N THR A 37 5.57 15.69 -11.14
CA THR A 37 6.47 14.67 -11.68
C THR A 37 6.53 13.44 -10.77
N THR A 38 6.72 12.26 -11.37
CA THR A 38 6.94 10.98 -10.66
C THR A 38 8.10 11.08 -9.66
N GLN A 39 9.17 11.78 -10.00
CA GLN A 39 10.30 12.00 -9.09
C GLN A 39 9.86 12.73 -7.81
N GLN A 40 8.95 13.67 -7.89
CA GLN A 40 8.38 14.37 -6.73
C GLN A 40 7.45 13.45 -5.94
N SER A 41 6.73 12.52 -6.58
CA SER A 41 5.98 11.47 -5.89
C SER A 41 6.89 10.62 -5.01
N TYR A 42 7.98 10.11 -5.55
CA TYR A 42 8.95 9.33 -4.77
C TYR A 42 9.62 10.15 -3.66
N ALA A 43 9.91 11.42 -3.89
CA ALA A 43 10.43 12.31 -2.84
C ALA A 43 9.42 12.47 -1.69
N TYR A 44 8.13 12.57 -2.02
CA TYR A 44 7.07 12.61 -1.02
C TYR A 44 6.96 11.29 -0.24
N VAL A 45 6.99 10.14 -0.93
CA VAL A 45 7.00 8.80 -0.31
C VAL A 45 8.15 8.67 0.69
N ASN A 46 9.36 9.07 0.30
CA ASN A 46 10.54 9.03 1.16
C ASN A 46 10.41 9.94 2.38
N LYS A 47 9.80 11.12 2.21
CA LYS A 47 9.51 12.02 3.32
C LYS A 47 8.54 11.40 4.32
N VAL A 48 7.49 10.73 3.84
CA VAL A 48 6.53 10.02 4.70
C VAL A 48 7.18 8.81 5.37
N ASN A 49 8.01 8.05 4.66
CA ASN A 49 8.76 6.94 5.23
C ASN A 49 9.64 7.37 6.42
N THR A 50 10.23 8.55 6.36
CA THR A 50 10.99 9.12 7.49
C THR A 50 10.10 9.31 8.73
N GLU A 51 8.86 9.75 8.55
CA GLU A 51 7.90 9.85 9.66
C GLU A 51 7.47 8.47 10.18
N PHE A 52 7.29 7.48 9.31
CA PHE A 52 6.98 6.11 9.73
C PHE A 52 8.08 5.49 10.59
N ILE A 53 9.35 5.76 10.27
CA ILE A 53 10.49 5.35 11.12
C ILE A 53 10.34 5.95 12.53
N LYS A 54 10.08 7.26 12.62
CA LYS A 54 9.90 7.92 13.91
C LYS A 54 8.73 7.34 14.72
N ILE A 55 7.62 7.05 14.04
CA ILE A 55 6.44 6.42 14.65
C ILE A 55 6.79 5.02 15.18
N GLY A 56 7.52 4.23 14.41
CA GLY A 56 7.99 2.91 14.83
C GLY A 56 8.92 2.99 16.06
N LEU A 57 9.86 3.93 16.08
CA LEU A 57 10.72 4.18 17.24
C LEU A 57 9.96 4.64 18.49
N LYS A 58 8.78 5.23 18.31
CA LYS A 58 7.85 5.57 19.42
C LYS A 58 7.09 4.35 19.94
N GLY A 59 7.22 3.17 19.31
CA GLY A 59 6.57 1.93 19.71
C GLY A 59 5.19 1.72 19.09
N ILE A 60 4.85 2.44 18.03
CA ILE A 60 3.57 2.33 17.34
C ILE A 60 3.73 1.39 16.14
N THR A 61 2.91 0.36 16.05
CA THR A 61 2.84 -0.55 14.89
C THR A 61 1.92 0.03 13.83
N LEU A 62 2.41 0.12 12.60
CA LEU A 62 1.63 0.56 11.44
C LEU A 62 1.26 -0.64 10.57
N LEU A 63 -0.04 -0.77 10.28
CA LEU A 63 -0.59 -1.74 9.35
C LEU A 63 -1.26 -1.00 8.20
N ALA A 64 -1.15 -1.52 6.98
CA ALA A 64 -1.86 -0.96 5.83
C ALA A 64 -2.41 -2.07 4.93
N ALA A 65 -3.51 -1.77 4.26
CA ALA A 65 -4.03 -2.62 3.19
C ALA A 65 -3.05 -2.67 2.01
N SER A 66 -2.92 -3.84 1.37
CA SER A 66 -2.06 -4.06 0.21
C SER A 66 -2.66 -3.57 -1.12
N GLY A 67 -3.90 -3.09 -1.11
CA GLY A 67 -4.71 -2.74 -2.28
C GLY A 67 -5.77 -3.80 -2.60
N ASP A 68 -6.67 -3.48 -3.53
CA ASP A 68 -7.84 -4.30 -3.84
C ASP A 68 -7.73 -5.05 -5.19
N GLN A 69 -6.76 -4.67 -6.03
CA GLN A 69 -6.60 -5.18 -7.40
C GLN A 69 -5.48 -6.21 -7.53
N GLY A 70 -4.87 -6.62 -6.42
CA GLY A 70 -3.77 -7.58 -6.41
C GLY A 70 -2.43 -6.99 -6.83
N ALA A 71 -1.52 -7.85 -7.29
CA ALA A 71 -0.12 -7.49 -7.55
C ALA A 71 0.06 -6.45 -8.66
N THR A 72 -0.85 -6.38 -9.61
CA THR A 72 -0.79 -5.44 -10.73
C THR A 72 -1.26 -4.04 -10.38
N GLY A 73 -2.01 -3.88 -9.27
CA GLY A 73 -2.52 -2.60 -8.79
C GLY A 73 -3.66 -2.03 -9.62
N ASP A 74 -4.04 -0.80 -9.33
CA ASP A 74 -5.23 -0.14 -9.89
C ASP A 74 -5.12 0.20 -11.39
N GLU A 75 -3.90 0.22 -11.93
CA GLU A 75 -3.64 0.71 -13.28
C GLU A 75 -3.67 -0.40 -14.35
N ASP A 76 -3.40 -1.62 -13.97
CA ASP A 76 -3.32 -2.72 -14.91
C ASP A 76 -4.66 -3.42 -15.09
N THR A 77 -5.42 -2.96 -16.08
CA THR A 77 -6.66 -3.62 -16.52
C THR A 77 -6.42 -4.78 -17.49
N THR A 78 -5.19 -4.95 -18.00
CA THR A 78 -4.83 -5.93 -19.03
C THR A 78 -4.02 -7.08 -18.49
N CYS A 79 -3.49 -6.95 -17.26
CA CYS A 79 -2.64 -7.94 -16.62
C CYS A 79 -1.39 -8.26 -17.46
N ASP A 80 -0.67 -7.23 -17.86
CA ASP A 80 0.52 -7.32 -18.72
C ASP A 80 1.79 -7.76 -17.96
N GLY A 81 1.65 -8.03 -16.66
CA GLY A 81 2.74 -8.52 -15.83
C GLY A 81 3.50 -7.44 -15.07
N GLN A 82 3.09 -6.19 -15.14
CA GLN A 82 3.66 -5.15 -14.30
C GLN A 82 3.14 -5.28 -12.86
N ILE A 83 4.01 -5.00 -11.90
CA ILE A 83 3.67 -4.96 -10.49
C ILE A 83 3.66 -3.51 -10.04
N SER A 84 2.56 -3.06 -9.46
CA SER A 84 2.40 -1.71 -8.93
C SER A 84 2.31 -1.73 -7.40
N ASN A 85 3.18 -0.95 -6.76
CA ASN A 85 3.18 -0.82 -5.31
C ASN A 85 2.17 0.24 -4.86
N ILE A 86 1.31 -0.16 -3.93
CA ILE A 86 0.35 0.75 -3.28
C ILE A 86 0.97 1.29 -1.99
N PHE A 87 1.20 2.59 -1.93
CA PHE A 87 1.66 3.27 -0.72
C PHE A 87 0.46 3.66 0.17
N PRO A 88 0.49 3.42 1.50
CA PRO A 88 1.65 3.09 2.31
C PRO A 88 1.98 1.60 2.45
N GLY A 89 1.20 0.68 1.87
CA GLY A 89 1.46 -0.77 1.95
C GLY A 89 2.82 -1.20 1.38
N GLY A 90 3.36 -0.51 0.37
CA GLY A 90 4.71 -0.74 -0.18
C GLY A 90 5.86 -0.22 0.68
N SER A 91 5.57 0.52 1.76
CA SER A 91 6.60 1.04 2.66
C SER A 91 7.31 -0.08 3.43
N PRO A 92 8.64 -0.08 3.54
CA PRO A 92 9.37 -1.06 4.35
C PRO A 92 9.16 -0.88 5.87
N TRP A 93 8.49 0.18 6.29
CA TRP A 93 8.26 0.54 7.68
C TRP A 93 6.82 0.28 8.14
N VAL A 94 6.03 -0.34 7.28
CA VAL A 94 4.61 -0.64 7.51
C VAL A 94 4.37 -2.13 7.22
N THR A 95 3.55 -2.79 8.01
CA THR A 95 3.12 -4.16 7.71
C THR A 95 1.97 -4.10 6.72
N SER A 96 2.22 -4.56 5.51
CA SER A 96 1.19 -4.69 4.48
C SER A 96 0.35 -5.94 4.71
N VAL A 97 -0.96 -5.80 4.66
CA VAL A 97 -1.92 -6.89 4.91
C VAL A 97 -2.71 -7.14 3.63
N GLY A 98 -2.50 -8.31 3.03
CA GLY A 98 -3.26 -8.78 1.87
C GLY A 98 -4.55 -9.48 2.29
N ALA A 99 -5.47 -9.61 1.34
CA ALA A 99 -6.70 -10.36 1.51
C ALA A 99 -6.56 -11.80 1.05
N THR A 100 -7.35 -12.68 1.65
CA THR A 100 -7.53 -14.06 1.20
C THR A 100 -9.00 -14.37 0.98
N MET A 101 -9.29 -15.26 0.08
CA MET A 101 -10.64 -15.73 -0.19
C MET A 101 -10.71 -17.25 -0.14
N LEU A 102 -11.71 -17.77 0.55
CA LEU A 102 -12.01 -19.20 0.50
C LEU A 102 -12.69 -19.51 -0.84
N ILE A 103 -12.03 -20.31 -1.66
CA ILE A 103 -12.58 -20.78 -2.95
C ILE A 103 -12.81 -22.28 -2.92
N SER A 104 -13.89 -22.75 -3.55
CA SER A 104 -14.12 -24.18 -3.72
C SER A 104 -13.08 -24.80 -4.66
N SER A 105 -12.86 -26.11 -4.54
CA SER A 105 -11.94 -26.83 -5.45
C SER A 105 -12.32 -26.67 -6.94
N THR A 106 -13.60 -26.57 -7.23
CA THR A 106 -14.15 -26.38 -8.59
C THR A 106 -13.82 -24.98 -9.14
N GLU A 107 -13.92 -23.94 -8.32
CA GLU A 107 -13.56 -22.57 -8.70
C GLU A 107 -12.05 -22.41 -8.87
N LYS A 108 -11.26 -23.07 -8.01
CA LYS A 108 -9.80 -23.08 -8.13
C LYS A 108 -9.35 -23.65 -9.49
N ALA A 109 -9.93 -24.75 -9.93
CA ALA A 109 -9.62 -25.35 -11.22
C ALA A 109 -9.96 -24.43 -12.41
N LYS A 110 -11.10 -23.71 -12.34
CA LYS A 110 -11.52 -22.75 -13.37
C LYS A 110 -10.61 -21.52 -13.44
N ARG A 111 -10.18 -20.99 -12.30
CA ARG A 111 -9.26 -19.82 -12.25
C ARG A 111 -7.88 -20.17 -12.78
N GLN A 112 -7.32 -21.33 -12.44
CA GLN A 112 -6.02 -21.77 -12.93
C GLN A 112 -5.95 -21.97 -14.45
N SER A 113 -7.07 -22.28 -15.10
CA SER A 113 -7.11 -22.55 -16.54
C SER A 113 -7.18 -21.28 -17.42
N ASN A 114 -7.58 -20.13 -16.87
CA ASN A 114 -7.99 -18.98 -17.68
C ASN A 114 -7.23 -17.66 -17.38
N GLN A 115 -6.31 -17.63 -16.43
CA GLN A 115 -5.59 -16.39 -16.10
C GLN A 115 -4.07 -16.60 -16.09
N PRO A 116 -3.28 -15.60 -16.54
CA PRO A 116 -1.85 -15.59 -16.37
C PRO A 116 -1.46 -15.75 -14.89
N PRO A 117 -0.34 -16.39 -14.57
CA PRO A 117 0.05 -16.66 -13.18
C PRO A 117 0.10 -15.44 -12.26
N ILE A 118 0.48 -14.28 -12.81
CA ILE A 118 0.62 -13.04 -12.06
C ILE A 118 -0.73 -12.43 -11.66
N CYS A 119 -1.81 -12.76 -12.35
CA CYS A 119 -3.16 -12.28 -12.09
C CYS A 119 -4.03 -13.28 -11.32
N GLN A 120 -3.45 -14.40 -10.92
CA GLN A 120 -4.14 -15.37 -10.07
C GLN A 120 -4.06 -14.92 -8.62
N GLN A 121 -5.14 -14.39 -8.11
CA GLN A 121 -5.35 -14.06 -6.70
C GLN A 121 -6.04 -15.20 -5.99
#